data_496e291bfeef49a9da115cc01094fb34
#
_entry.id   496e291bfeef49a9da115cc01094fb34
#
_cell.length_a   1.000
_cell.length_b   1.000
_cell.length_c   1.000
_cell.angle_alpha   90.00
_cell.angle_beta   90.00
_cell.angle_gamma   90.00
#
_symmetry.space_group_name_H-M   'P 1'
#
loop_
_entity.id
_entity.type
_entity.pdbx_description
1 polymer ?
#
loop_
_entity_poly.entity_id
_entity_poly.type
_entity_poly.pdbx_seq_one_letter_code
_entity_poly.pdbx_strand_id
1 'polypeptide(L)'
;VDLQSCIQAGMDVDGDTVNWWLIQGEEARKAITEPGIELTQALTQFASWLGKDAVVWGNGASFDNAILTNAYYKTGIALPWEYYNNRCYRTVKSFHPHIKLTRIGTLHNALDDAKSQATHLIEIFNNIKT
;
A
#
# COMPACT_ATOMS: atom_id res chain seq x y z
N VAL A 1 -6.46 -9.42 2.04
CA VAL A 1 -7.36 -9.23 3.19
C VAL A 1 -8.78 -9.53 2.75
N ASP A 2 -9.56 -10.20 3.59
CA ASP A 2 -10.97 -10.47 3.34
C ASP A 2 -11.81 -9.18 3.40
N LEU A 3 -12.57 -8.91 2.33
CA LEU A 3 -13.39 -7.69 2.23
C LEU A 3 -14.48 -7.63 3.30
N GLN A 4 -15.11 -8.77 3.61
CA GLN A 4 -16.18 -8.81 4.60
C GLN A 4 -15.68 -8.43 6.00
N SER A 5 -14.48 -8.87 6.38
CA SER A 5 -13.86 -8.48 7.64
C SER A 5 -13.53 -6.99 7.71
N CYS A 6 -13.14 -6.38 6.59
CA CYS A 6 -12.95 -4.93 6.50
C CYS A 6 -14.26 -4.16 6.73
N ILE A 7 -15.36 -4.59 6.09
CA ILE A 7 -16.68 -3.98 6.27
C ILE A 7 -17.17 -4.13 7.72
N GLN A 8 -16.98 -5.30 8.32
CA GLN A 8 -17.35 -5.55 9.73
C GLN A 8 -16.55 -4.69 10.71
N ALA A 9 -15.29 -4.37 10.39
CA ALA A 9 -14.48 -3.44 11.16
C ALA A 9 -14.86 -1.97 10.97
N GLY A 10 -15.80 -1.67 10.06
CA GLY A 10 -16.26 -0.31 9.78
C GLY A 10 -15.42 0.44 8.74
N MET A 11 -14.70 -0.30 7.88
CA MET A 11 -14.08 0.28 6.69
C MET A 11 -15.12 0.54 5.61
N ASP A 12 -14.93 1.60 4.83
CA ASP A 12 -15.84 1.97 3.76
C ASP A 12 -15.52 1.26 2.45
N VAL A 13 -16.55 1.04 1.65
CA VAL A 13 -16.44 0.57 0.27
C VAL A 13 -16.94 1.67 -0.66
N ASP A 14 -16.08 2.13 -1.53
CA ASP A 14 -16.38 3.16 -2.52
C ASP A 14 -16.86 2.55 -3.83
N GLY A 15 -18.03 2.97 -4.32
CA GLY A 15 -18.66 2.42 -5.52
C GLY A 15 -17.86 2.69 -6.80
N ASP A 16 -17.22 3.86 -6.92
CA ASP A 16 -16.40 4.18 -8.08
C ASP A 16 -15.13 3.34 -8.11
N THR A 17 -14.55 3.07 -6.95
CA THR A 17 -13.41 2.15 -6.80
C THR A 17 -13.79 0.72 -7.20
N VAL A 18 -14.96 0.24 -6.79
CA VAL A 18 -15.49 -1.08 -7.21
C VAL A 18 -15.64 -1.12 -8.73
N ASN A 19 -16.30 -0.12 -9.32
CA ASN A 19 -16.49 -0.04 -10.77
C ASN A 19 -15.14 0.00 -11.52
N TRP A 20 -14.16 0.73 -10.99
CA TRP A 20 -12.83 0.78 -11.56
C TRP A 20 -12.15 -0.60 -11.57
N TRP A 21 -12.27 -1.39 -10.49
CA TRP A 21 -11.73 -2.75 -10.44
C TRP A 21 -12.41 -3.70 -11.43
N LEU A 22 -13.73 -3.55 -11.63
CA LEU A 22 -14.49 -4.41 -12.54
C LEU A 22 -14.04 -4.30 -14.00
N ILE A 23 -13.50 -3.15 -14.42
CA ILE A 23 -13.00 -2.93 -15.78
C ILE A 23 -11.49 -3.23 -15.93
N GLN A 24 -10.79 -3.63 -14.87
CA GLN A 24 -9.38 -4.04 -14.97
C GLN A 24 -9.23 -5.41 -15.64
N GLY A 25 -7.98 -5.74 -16.03
CA GLY A 25 -7.63 -7.04 -16.60
C GLY A 25 -7.92 -8.20 -15.65
N GLU A 26 -8.04 -9.41 -16.19
CA GLU A 26 -8.40 -10.62 -15.45
C GLU A 26 -7.47 -10.88 -14.26
N GLU A 27 -6.15 -10.76 -14.44
CA GLU A 27 -5.17 -10.98 -13.37
C GLU A 27 -5.34 -10.00 -12.20
N ALA A 28 -5.63 -8.72 -12.48
CA ALA A 28 -5.88 -7.73 -11.45
C ALA A 28 -7.19 -8.03 -10.69
N ARG A 29 -8.25 -8.41 -11.40
CA ARG A 29 -9.53 -8.81 -10.78
C ARG A 29 -9.38 -10.06 -9.93
N LYS A 30 -8.62 -11.06 -10.40
CA LYS A 30 -8.35 -12.28 -9.66
C LYS A 30 -7.71 -11.98 -8.30
N ALA A 31 -6.74 -11.06 -8.27
CA ALA A 31 -6.05 -10.68 -7.03
C ALA A 31 -6.98 -10.14 -5.93
N ILE A 32 -8.10 -9.49 -6.30
CA ILE A 32 -9.08 -8.96 -5.33
C ILE A 32 -10.24 -9.91 -5.03
N THR A 33 -10.43 -10.95 -5.86
CA THR A 33 -11.52 -11.94 -5.68
C THR A 33 -11.04 -13.22 -4.99
N GLU A 34 -9.74 -13.45 -4.89
CA GLU A 34 -9.21 -14.58 -4.14
C GLU A 34 -9.50 -14.44 -2.64
N PRO A 35 -9.74 -15.55 -1.93
CA PRO A 35 -9.94 -15.52 -0.50
C PRO A 35 -8.77 -14.87 0.22
N GLY A 36 -9.05 -13.83 1.00
CA GLY A 36 -8.07 -13.15 1.85
C GLY A 36 -8.09 -13.68 3.28
N ILE A 37 -7.13 -13.25 4.08
CA ILE A 37 -7.16 -13.47 5.53
C ILE A 37 -7.95 -12.34 6.21
N GLU A 38 -8.44 -12.61 7.39
CA GLU A 38 -9.22 -11.67 8.20
C GLU A 38 -8.38 -10.41 8.52
N LEU A 39 -9.02 -9.23 8.58
CA LEU A 39 -8.33 -7.94 8.70
C LEU A 39 -7.42 -7.85 9.93
N THR A 40 -7.90 -8.24 11.11
CA THR A 40 -7.10 -8.15 12.34
C THR A 40 -5.91 -9.09 12.31
N GLN A 41 -6.05 -10.25 11.68
CA GLN A 41 -4.94 -11.18 11.45
C GLN A 41 -3.89 -10.56 10.52
N ALA A 42 -4.32 -9.95 9.43
CA ALA A 42 -3.43 -9.27 8.48
C ALA A 42 -2.65 -8.13 9.14
N LEU A 43 -3.35 -7.27 9.91
CA LEU A 43 -2.73 -6.15 10.62
C LEU A 43 -1.73 -6.61 11.68
N THR A 44 -2.05 -7.67 12.42
CA THR A 44 -1.16 -8.25 13.43
C THR A 44 0.10 -8.84 12.79
N GLN A 45 -0.03 -9.57 11.68
CA GLN A 45 1.10 -10.10 10.93
C GLN A 45 1.97 -8.98 10.36
N PHE A 46 1.35 -7.94 9.81
CA PHE A 46 2.08 -6.78 9.28
C PHE A 46 2.86 -6.05 10.39
N ALA A 47 2.24 -5.82 11.55
CA ALA A 47 2.89 -5.19 12.69
C ALA A 47 4.10 -5.99 13.18
N SER A 48 3.99 -7.32 13.24
CA SER A 48 5.09 -8.22 13.63
C SER A 48 6.25 -8.19 12.64
N TRP A 49 5.94 -8.07 11.34
CA TRP A 49 6.95 -8.03 10.28
C TRP A 49 7.67 -6.69 10.19
N LEU A 50 6.97 -5.58 10.44
CA LEU A 50 7.44 -4.22 10.14
C LEU A 50 8.64 -3.76 10.99
N GLY A 51 8.71 -4.15 12.27
CA GLY A 51 9.73 -3.67 13.20
C GLY A 51 9.47 -2.26 13.75
N LYS A 52 10.14 -1.93 14.87
CA LYS A 52 9.82 -0.74 15.69
C LYS A 52 10.11 0.61 15.01
N ASP A 53 11.18 0.72 14.25
CA ASP A 53 11.65 2.01 13.70
C ASP A 53 11.36 2.13 12.20
N ALA A 54 10.33 1.44 11.73
CA ALA A 54 9.99 1.39 10.33
C ALA A 54 9.56 2.76 9.79
N VAL A 55 10.07 3.06 8.61
CA VAL A 55 9.66 4.21 7.80
C VAL A 55 8.75 3.68 6.68
N VAL A 56 7.49 4.09 6.70
CA VAL A 56 6.46 3.53 5.83
C VAL A 56 6.22 4.43 4.62
N TRP A 57 6.43 3.88 3.44
CA TRP A 57 6.27 4.57 2.16
C TRP A 57 4.98 4.16 1.47
N GLY A 58 4.16 5.15 1.09
CA GLY A 58 2.98 4.94 0.26
C GLY A 58 3.07 5.69 -1.07
N ASN A 59 2.38 5.21 -2.07
CA ASN A 59 2.24 5.90 -3.36
C ASN A 59 1.05 6.85 -3.34
N GLY A 60 1.15 7.78 -2.52
CA GLY A 60 0.38 8.79 -1.87
C GLY A 60 0.20 8.45 -0.40
N ALA A 61 1.00 9.04 0.51
CA ALA A 61 0.89 8.77 1.95
C ALA A 61 -0.50 9.13 2.51
N SER A 62 -1.18 10.10 1.90
CA SER A 62 -2.58 10.46 2.20
C SER A 62 -3.60 9.43 1.70
N PHE A 63 -3.20 8.41 0.95
CA PHE A 63 -4.02 7.30 0.49
C PHE A 63 -3.60 6.00 1.18
N ASP A 64 -2.49 5.38 0.77
CA ASP A 64 -2.07 4.07 1.30
C ASP A 64 -1.87 4.09 2.83
N ASN A 65 -1.06 5.05 3.32
CA ASN A 65 -0.76 5.12 4.75
C ASN A 65 -2.00 5.54 5.56
N ALA A 66 -2.84 6.43 5.02
CA ALA A 66 -4.06 6.86 5.68
C ALA A 66 -5.08 5.73 5.81
N ILE A 67 -5.29 4.94 4.75
CA ILE A 67 -6.19 3.77 4.77
C ILE A 67 -5.70 2.75 5.79
N LEU A 68 -4.40 2.44 5.78
CA LEU A 68 -3.82 1.46 6.71
C LEU A 68 -3.88 1.95 8.17
N THR A 69 -3.59 3.24 8.41
CA THR A 69 -3.74 3.85 9.74
C THR A 69 -5.18 3.77 10.24
N ASN A 70 -6.16 4.06 9.36
CA ASN A 70 -7.57 3.94 9.70
C ASN A 70 -7.99 2.49 10.03
N ALA A 71 -7.44 1.51 9.32
CA ALA A 71 -7.68 0.10 9.62
C ALA A 71 -7.20 -0.28 11.03
N TYR A 72 -6.01 0.16 11.44
CA TYR A 72 -5.51 -0.01 12.81
C TYR A 72 -6.42 0.67 13.83
N TYR A 73 -6.83 1.90 13.56
CA TYR A 73 -7.76 2.63 14.43
C TYR A 73 -9.10 1.92 14.59
N LYS A 74 -9.72 1.48 13.50
CA LYS A 74 -11.02 0.80 13.50
C LYS A 74 -11.00 -0.55 14.22
N THR A 75 -9.87 -1.26 14.17
CA THR A 75 -9.72 -2.57 14.84
C THR A 75 -9.22 -2.47 16.28
N GLY A 76 -8.84 -1.28 16.76
CA GLY A 76 -8.29 -1.08 18.09
C GLY A 76 -6.87 -1.65 18.28
N ILE A 77 -6.20 -2.04 17.20
CA ILE A 77 -4.82 -2.51 17.22
C ILE A 77 -3.90 -1.29 17.17
N ALA A 78 -2.86 -1.26 18.01
CA ALA A 78 -1.90 -0.16 18.02
C ALA A 78 -1.18 -0.03 16.69
N LEU A 79 -1.04 1.21 16.20
CA LEU A 79 -0.28 1.50 14.98
C LEU A 79 1.19 1.08 15.19
N PRO A 80 1.77 0.24 14.32
CA PRO A 80 3.12 -0.32 14.56
C PRO A 80 4.27 0.60 14.16
N TRP A 81 4.00 1.81 13.66
CA TRP A 81 5.01 2.83 13.33
C TRP A 81 4.59 4.20 13.85
N GLU A 82 5.56 5.09 13.99
CA GLU A 82 5.32 6.45 14.43
C GLU A 82 4.73 7.33 13.31
N TYR A 83 3.76 8.18 13.62
CA TYR A 83 3.05 9.00 12.63
C TYR A 83 4.00 9.87 11.79
N TYR A 84 5.12 10.31 12.34
CA TYR A 84 6.14 11.11 11.65
C TYR A 84 7.04 10.28 10.73
N ASN A 85 6.92 8.96 10.75
CA ASN A 85 7.63 8.04 9.84
C ASN A 85 6.87 7.74 8.54
N ASN A 86 5.75 8.41 8.28
CA ASN A 86 5.09 8.36 7.00
C ASN A 86 5.91 9.07 5.90
N ARG A 87 6.03 8.45 4.75
CA ARG A 87 6.72 8.99 3.58
C ARG A 87 5.87 8.82 2.33
N CYS A 88 6.06 9.71 1.36
CA CYS A 88 5.30 9.72 0.12
C CYS A 88 6.21 9.50 -1.09
N TYR A 89 6.15 8.31 -1.67
CA TYR A 89 6.87 7.99 -2.90
C TYR A 89 6.47 8.91 -4.06
N ARG A 90 5.18 9.19 -4.23
CA ARG A 90 4.66 10.07 -5.29
C ARG A 90 5.29 11.46 -5.25
N THR A 91 5.51 12.01 -4.07
CA THR A 91 6.16 13.31 -3.90
C THR A 91 7.63 13.24 -4.32
N VAL A 92 8.39 12.26 -3.86
CA VAL A 92 9.80 12.11 -4.25
C VAL A 92 9.95 11.89 -5.75
N LYS A 93 9.14 11.00 -6.32
CA LYS A 93 9.10 10.76 -7.77
C LYS A 93 8.84 12.03 -8.58
N SER A 94 7.96 12.94 -8.09
CA SER A 94 7.60 14.17 -8.81
C SER A 94 8.78 15.14 -8.94
N PHE A 95 9.74 15.09 -8.03
CA PHE A 95 10.96 15.90 -8.09
C PHE A 95 12.02 15.33 -9.04
N HIS A 96 11.86 14.08 -9.48
CA HIS A 96 12.83 13.37 -10.33
C HIS A 96 12.16 12.79 -11.59
N PRO A 97 11.48 13.61 -12.43
CA PRO A 97 10.69 13.13 -13.57
C PRO A 97 11.54 12.52 -14.69
N HIS A 98 12.84 12.76 -14.70
CA HIS A 98 13.80 12.22 -15.64
C HIS A 98 14.18 10.77 -15.35
N ILE A 99 14.07 10.30 -14.10
CA ILE A 99 14.29 8.92 -13.71
C ILE A 99 12.96 8.18 -13.89
N LYS A 100 12.94 7.20 -14.79
CA LYS A 100 11.68 6.51 -15.16
C LYS A 100 11.50 5.23 -14.38
N LEU A 101 10.28 5.04 -13.88
CA LEU A 101 9.88 3.78 -13.23
C LEU A 101 9.94 2.62 -14.21
N THR A 102 10.76 1.62 -13.93
CA THR A 102 10.70 0.30 -14.58
C THR A 102 9.78 -0.60 -13.78
N ARG A 103 8.72 -1.09 -14.43
CA ARG A 103 7.75 -1.95 -13.76
C ARG A 103 8.24 -3.38 -13.66
N ILE A 104 7.93 -4.01 -12.53
CA ILE A 104 8.21 -5.40 -12.22
C ILE A 104 6.86 -6.10 -12.06
N GLY A 105 6.68 -7.25 -12.72
CA GLY A 105 5.49 -8.08 -12.57
C GLY A 105 4.19 -7.49 -13.13
N THR A 106 3.07 -7.81 -12.50
CA THR A 106 1.72 -7.48 -12.95
C THR A 106 1.27 -6.12 -12.42
N LEU A 107 0.79 -5.27 -13.33
CA LEU A 107 0.20 -3.97 -12.98
C LEU A 107 -1.03 -4.16 -12.09
N HIS A 108 -1.14 -3.31 -11.05
CA HIS A 108 -2.19 -3.39 -10.01
C HIS A 108 -2.12 -4.63 -9.11
N ASN A 109 -1.05 -5.43 -9.17
CA ASN A 109 -0.70 -6.33 -8.09
C ASN A 109 0.04 -5.55 -7.01
N ALA A 110 -0.48 -5.54 -5.78
CA ALA A 110 0.04 -4.71 -4.70
C ALA A 110 1.53 -4.97 -4.39
N LEU A 111 1.95 -6.24 -4.41
CA LEU A 111 3.34 -6.62 -4.14
C LEU A 111 4.28 -6.19 -5.29
N ASP A 112 3.86 -6.40 -6.53
CA ASP A 112 4.64 -6.03 -7.71
C ASP A 112 4.75 -4.51 -7.85
N ASP A 113 3.67 -3.78 -7.56
CA ASP A 113 3.68 -2.32 -7.52
C ASP A 113 4.61 -1.80 -6.41
N ALA A 114 4.58 -2.39 -5.21
CA ALA A 114 5.46 -2.02 -4.11
C ALA A 114 6.94 -2.28 -4.44
N LYS A 115 7.26 -3.43 -5.03
CA LYS A 115 8.64 -3.75 -5.50
C LYS A 115 9.12 -2.76 -6.57
N SER A 116 8.28 -2.44 -7.55
CA SER A 116 8.60 -1.48 -8.61
C SER A 116 8.90 -0.09 -8.03
N GLN A 117 8.06 0.37 -7.10
CA GLN A 117 8.22 1.67 -6.44
C GLN A 117 9.44 1.72 -5.55
N ALA A 118 9.72 0.67 -4.78
CA ALA A 118 10.91 0.58 -3.93
C ALA A 118 12.20 0.60 -4.76
N THR A 119 12.27 -0.16 -5.85
CA THR A 119 13.42 -0.17 -6.75
C THR A 119 13.65 1.20 -7.38
N HIS A 120 12.59 1.85 -7.86
CA HIS A 120 12.67 3.20 -8.41
C HIS A 120 13.11 4.24 -7.37
N LEU A 121 12.64 4.13 -6.14
CA LEU A 121 13.05 5.02 -5.05
C LEU A 121 14.56 4.87 -4.73
N ILE A 122 15.05 3.64 -4.72
CA ILE A 122 16.49 3.36 -4.55
C ILE A 122 17.30 3.99 -5.70
N GLU A 123 16.85 3.86 -6.94
CA GLU A 123 17.48 4.47 -8.11
C GLU A 123 17.53 5.99 -7.97
N ILE A 124 16.41 6.63 -7.59
CA ILE A 124 16.37 8.08 -7.34
C ILE A 124 17.42 8.48 -6.29
N PHE A 125 17.45 7.81 -5.15
CA PHE A 125 18.41 8.16 -4.09
C PHE A 125 19.86 7.90 -4.47
N ASN A 126 20.14 6.90 -5.28
CA ASN A 126 21.50 6.67 -5.79
C ASN A 126 21.95 7.77 -6.76
N ASN A 127 21.04 8.33 -7.55
CA ASN A 127 21.34 9.44 -8.47
C ASN A 127 21.53 10.79 -7.74
N ILE A 128 20.93 10.98 -6.56
CA ILE A 128 21.14 12.19 -5.76
C ILE A 128 22.52 12.20 -5.09
N LYS A 129 23.08 11.04 -4.77
CA LYS A 129 24.40 10.91 -4.09
C LYS A 129 25.62 11.14 -5.01
N THR A 130 25.40 11.22 -6.29
CA THR A 130 26.44 11.53 -7.28
C THR A 130 26.42 12.98 -7.70
#